data_fba86d973e553d4046bed02df9c1db96
#
_entry.id   fba86d973e553d4046bed02df9c1db96
#
_cell.length_a   1.000
_cell.length_b   1.000
_cell.length_c   1.000
_cell.angle_alpha   90.00
_cell.angle_beta   90.00
_cell.angle_gamma   90.00
#
_symmetry.space_group_name_H-M   'P 1'
#
loop_
_entity.id
_entity.type
_entity.pdbx_description
1 polymer ?
#
loop_
_entity_poly.entity_id
_entity_poly.type
_entity_poly.pdbx_seq_one_letter_code
_entity_poly.pdbx_strand_id
1 'polypeptide(L)'
;MDLRILSVNIGRARVIGTVHGEDVLSGIDKKAMVGDTAFVGALGINGDEQADLTVHGGVDKAVYAYPSENWPWWVTEKGIACRPATFGENLTLEGADENDVAIGDRFRWETPCSKSASRARPATSSACTPGVPMRRS
;
A
#
# COMPACT_ATOMS: atom_id res chain seq x y z
N MET A 1 7.73 19.01 2.09
CA MET A 1 7.16 17.80 1.45
C MET A 1 5.84 17.48 2.16
N ASP A 2 4.75 17.61 1.46
CA ASP A 2 3.40 17.35 1.98
C ASP A 2 2.90 15.98 1.52
N LEU A 3 3.62 14.95 1.90
CA LEU A 3 3.30 13.57 1.57
C LEU A 3 2.03 13.13 2.30
N ARG A 4 1.11 12.54 1.58
CA ARG A 4 -0.12 11.97 2.15
C ARG A 4 -0.52 10.67 1.46
N ILE A 5 -1.32 9.88 2.15
CA ILE A 5 -1.91 8.67 1.61
C ILE A 5 -3.17 9.06 0.83
N LEU A 6 -3.12 8.89 -0.48
CA LEU A 6 -4.26 9.11 -1.36
C LEU A 6 -5.26 7.96 -1.26
N SER A 7 -4.75 6.73 -1.25
CA SER A 7 -5.57 5.52 -1.17
C SER A 7 -4.84 4.38 -0.49
N VAL A 8 -5.58 3.54 0.23
CA VAL A 8 -5.13 2.25 0.76
C VAL A 8 -5.75 1.14 -0.07
N ASN A 9 -4.92 0.24 -0.59
CA ASN A 9 -5.34 -0.80 -1.52
C ASN A 9 -4.97 -2.18 -0.98
N ILE A 10 -5.93 -3.08 -1.01
CA ILE A 10 -5.76 -4.47 -0.60
C ILE A 10 -6.32 -5.43 -1.65
N GLY A 11 -5.82 -6.63 -1.67
CA GLY A 11 -6.31 -7.71 -2.52
C GLY A 11 -5.89 -9.06 -2.00
N ARG A 12 -6.66 -10.09 -2.34
CA ARG A 12 -6.32 -11.47 -2.05
C ARG A 12 -5.52 -12.07 -3.20
N ALA A 13 -4.62 -12.99 -2.87
CA ALA A 13 -3.93 -13.79 -3.87
C ALA A 13 -4.95 -14.64 -4.62
N ARG A 14 -4.89 -14.59 -5.95
CA ARG A 14 -5.78 -15.35 -6.82
C ARG A 14 -5.05 -15.87 -8.03
N VAL A 15 -5.61 -16.89 -8.65
CA VAL A 15 -5.09 -17.45 -9.90
C VAL A 15 -5.28 -16.43 -11.03
N ILE A 16 -4.17 -16.07 -11.66
CA ILE A 16 -4.16 -15.14 -12.82
C ILE A 16 -3.88 -15.86 -14.13
N GLY A 17 -3.50 -17.13 -14.08
CA GLY A 17 -3.20 -17.95 -15.25
C GLY A 17 -2.63 -19.30 -14.86
N THR A 18 -2.27 -20.08 -15.87
CA THR A 18 -1.67 -21.42 -15.70
C THR A 18 -0.40 -21.50 -16.57
N VAL A 19 0.70 -21.93 -15.98
CA VAL A 19 1.97 -22.17 -16.68
C VAL A 19 2.41 -23.60 -16.43
N HIS A 20 2.65 -24.35 -17.50
CA HIS A 20 3.03 -25.76 -17.44
C HIS A 20 2.08 -26.66 -16.61
N GLY A 21 0.77 -26.32 -16.62
CA GLY A 21 -0.24 -27.07 -15.88
C GLY A 21 -0.37 -26.71 -14.39
N GLU A 22 0.40 -25.74 -13.92
CA GLU A 22 0.34 -25.24 -12.54
C GLU A 22 -0.30 -23.85 -12.49
N ASP A 23 -1.14 -23.61 -11.51
CA ASP A 23 -1.80 -22.33 -11.30
C ASP A 23 -0.79 -21.28 -10.84
N VAL A 24 -0.84 -20.12 -11.50
CA VAL A 24 -0.06 -18.94 -11.10
C VAL A 24 -0.93 -18.04 -10.23
N LEU A 25 -0.52 -17.87 -8.98
CA LEU A 25 -1.16 -16.99 -8.03
C LEU A 25 -0.53 -15.58 -8.06
N SER A 26 -1.34 -14.56 -7.89
CA SER A 26 -0.88 -13.18 -7.73
C SER A 26 -1.75 -12.41 -6.75
N GLY A 27 -1.10 -11.60 -5.92
CA GLY A 27 -1.75 -10.62 -5.05
C GLY A 27 -1.71 -9.19 -5.61
N ILE A 28 -1.35 -9.02 -6.88
CA ILE A 28 -1.19 -7.69 -7.50
C ILE A 28 -2.50 -6.99 -7.81
N ASP A 29 -3.57 -7.75 -8.01
CA ASP A 29 -4.89 -7.19 -8.32
C ASP A 29 -5.55 -6.69 -7.03
N LYS A 30 -5.22 -5.47 -6.68
CA LYS A 30 -5.71 -4.80 -5.48
C LYS A 30 -6.79 -3.78 -5.83
N LYS A 31 -7.63 -3.48 -4.84
CA LYS A 31 -8.68 -2.47 -4.95
C LYS A 31 -8.56 -1.49 -3.79
N ALA A 32 -8.90 -0.25 -4.05
CA ALA A 32 -9.00 0.76 -3.00
C ALA A 32 -10.01 0.31 -1.94
N MET A 33 -9.62 0.41 -0.68
CA MET A 33 -10.53 0.16 0.42
C MET A 33 -11.63 1.20 0.45
N VAL A 34 -12.85 0.72 0.61
CA VAL A 34 -14.00 1.56 0.94
C VAL A 34 -14.23 1.43 2.44
N GLY A 35 -13.87 2.45 3.20
CA GLY A 35 -13.97 2.43 4.66
C GLY A 35 -12.87 3.25 5.32
N ASP A 36 -12.90 3.32 6.64
CA ASP A 36 -12.21 4.38 7.35
C ASP A 36 -10.75 4.07 7.67
N THR A 37 -10.40 2.80 7.94
CA THR A 37 -9.09 2.52 8.52
C THR A 37 -8.60 1.12 8.21
N ALA A 38 -7.39 1.00 7.69
CA ALA A 38 -6.66 -0.25 7.58
C ALA A 38 -5.68 -0.44 8.73
N PHE A 39 -5.54 -1.67 9.20
CA PHE A 39 -4.53 -2.03 10.20
C PHE A 39 -3.30 -2.60 9.51
N VAL A 40 -2.13 -2.08 9.88
CA VAL A 40 -0.83 -2.51 9.33
C VAL A 40 -0.08 -3.26 10.41
N GLY A 41 0.23 -4.51 10.14
CA GLY A 41 1.05 -5.36 10.98
C GLY A 41 2.46 -5.53 10.41
N ALA A 42 3.28 -6.35 11.06
CA ALA A 42 4.66 -6.61 10.64
C ALA A 42 4.78 -7.24 9.24
N LEU A 43 3.77 -7.96 8.78
CA LEU A 43 3.76 -8.65 7.50
C LEU A 43 2.91 -7.96 6.41
N GLY A 44 2.32 -6.82 6.71
CA GLY A 44 1.53 -6.06 5.75
C GLY A 44 0.20 -5.55 6.29
N ILE A 45 -0.67 -5.14 5.37
CA ILE A 45 -1.99 -4.59 5.67
C ILE A 45 -2.97 -5.73 5.90
N ASN A 46 -3.77 -5.62 6.95
CA ASN A 46 -4.79 -6.61 7.25
C ASN A 46 -5.81 -6.72 6.10
N GLY A 47 -6.04 -7.93 5.62
CA GLY A 47 -6.90 -8.22 4.46
C GLY A 47 -6.17 -8.23 3.12
N ASP A 48 -4.89 -7.85 3.07
CA ASP A 48 -4.03 -8.00 1.90
C ASP A 48 -3.30 -9.34 1.90
N GLU A 49 -3.06 -9.89 0.72
CA GLU A 49 -2.33 -11.14 0.54
C GLU A 49 -1.25 -10.99 -0.53
N GLN A 50 -0.17 -11.74 -0.34
CA GLN A 50 0.93 -11.87 -1.29
C GLN A 50 1.05 -13.33 -1.71
N ALA A 51 1.21 -13.55 -3.02
CA ALA A 51 1.23 -14.91 -3.56
C ALA A 51 2.54 -15.66 -3.30
N ASP A 52 3.65 -14.96 -3.30
CA ASP A 52 4.98 -15.52 -3.11
C ASP A 52 5.76 -14.74 -2.05
N LEU A 53 5.77 -15.26 -0.83
CA LEU A 53 6.45 -14.66 0.31
C LEU A 53 7.98 -14.81 0.24
N THR A 54 8.53 -15.60 -0.67
CA THR A 54 9.97 -15.76 -0.84
C THR A 54 10.58 -14.60 -1.61
N VAL A 55 9.81 -13.97 -2.50
CA VAL A 55 10.22 -12.84 -3.35
C VAL A 55 9.52 -11.55 -2.96
N HIS A 56 8.23 -11.65 -2.63
CA HIS A 56 7.37 -10.53 -2.25
C HIS A 56 6.82 -10.74 -0.85
N GLY A 57 6.83 -9.68 -0.05
CA GLY A 57 6.31 -9.72 1.30
C GLY A 57 7.38 -9.99 2.36
N GLY A 58 6.95 -10.45 3.52
CA GLY A 58 7.78 -10.57 4.70
C GLY A 58 7.95 -9.22 5.42
N VAL A 59 8.77 -9.21 6.47
CA VAL A 59 8.96 -8.03 7.35
C VAL A 59 9.53 -6.82 6.61
N ASP A 60 10.42 -7.06 5.65
CA ASP A 60 11.10 -5.98 4.92
C ASP A 60 10.35 -5.50 3.67
N LYS A 61 9.31 -6.23 3.26
CA LYS A 61 8.49 -5.93 2.07
C LYS A 61 6.99 -6.04 2.38
N ALA A 62 6.61 -5.64 3.56
CA ALA A 62 5.24 -5.80 4.04
C ALA A 62 4.23 -4.87 3.35
N VAL A 63 4.68 -3.68 2.92
CA VAL A 63 3.84 -2.66 2.30
C VAL A 63 4.56 -2.06 1.10
N TYR A 64 3.87 -2.05 -0.04
CA TYR A 64 4.33 -1.40 -1.25
C TYR A 64 3.62 -0.07 -1.45
N ALA A 65 4.37 1.00 -1.63
CA ALA A 65 3.86 2.33 -1.86
C ALA A 65 4.26 2.84 -3.26
N TYR A 66 3.37 3.58 -3.91
CA TYR A 66 3.62 4.15 -5.24
C TYR A 66 3.11 5.59 -5.33
N PRO A 67 3.92 6.54 -5.84
CA PRO A 67 3.53 7.94 -5.96
C PRO A 67 2.64 8.19 -7.18
N SER A 68 1.53 8.89 -6.99
CA SER A 68 0.63 9.29 -8.07
C SER A 68 1.25 10.35 -8.99
N GLU A 69 2.31 11.01 -8.56
CA GLU A 69 3.10 11.96 -9.37
C GLU A 69 3.64 11.33 -10.65
N ASN A 70 3.83 10.02 -10.70
CA ASN A 70 4.30 9.30 -11.88
C ASN A 70 3.17 8.95 -12.87
N TRP A 71 1.91 9.10 -12.51
CA TRP A 71 0.79 8.76 -13.39
C TRP A 71 0.78 9.51 -14.71
N PRO A 72 1.03 10.83 -14.78
CA PRO A 72 1.06 11.56 -16.05
C PRO A 72 2.05 10.96 -17.05
N TRP A 73 3.21 10.50 -16.60
CA TRP A 73 4.18 9.85 -17.46
C TRP A 73 3.65 8.54 -18.05
N TRP A 74 3.03 7.70 -17.23
CA TRP A 74 2.45 6.44 -17.70
C TRP A 74 1.30 6.65 -18.68
N VAL A 75 0.46 7.65 -18.44
CA VAL A 75 -0.64 8.01 -19.34
C VAL A 75 -0.07 8.49 -20.69
N THR A 76 0.90 9.39 -20.67
CA THR A 76 1.47 10.01 -21.88
C THR A 76 2.33 9.03 -22.68
N GLU A 77 3.24 8.33 -22.02
CA GLU A 77 4.26 7.51 -22.70
C GLU A 77 3.79 6.08 -22.98
N LYS A 78 2.89 5.54 -22.19
CA LYS A 78 2.43 4.15 -22.29
C LYS A 78 0.94 3.99 -22.55
N GLY A 79 0.17 5.06 -22.50
CA GLY A 79 -1.27 5.00 -22.69
C GLY A 79 -2.01 4.24 -21.57
N ILE A 80 -1.41 4.13 -20.39
CA ILE A 80 -1.99 3.42 -19.25
C ILE A 80 -2.88 4.38 -18.46
N ALA A 81 -4.16 4.07 -18.35
CA ALA A 81 -5.07 4.79 -17.48
C ALA A 81 -4.76 4.46 -16.02
N CYS A 82 -4.21 5.43 -15.28
CA CYS A 82 -3.79 5.23 -13.91
C CYS A 82 -4.90 5.54 -12.91
N ARG A 83 -4.97 4.74 -11.89
CA ARG A 83 -5.88 4.84 -10.74
C ARG A 83 -5.20 4.21 -9.52
N PRO A 84 -5.71 4.39 -8.30
CA PRO A 84 -5.21 3.65 -7.15
C PRO A 84 -5.16 2.13 -7.42
N ALA A 85 -4.09 1.50 -7.00
CA ALA A 85 -3.76 0.08 -7.20
C ALA A 85 -3.40 -0.34 -8.63
N THR A 86 -3.24 0.56 -9.58
CA THR A 86 -2.83 0.21 -10.97
C THR A 86 -1.53 -0.59 -11.01
N PHE A 87 -0.58 -0.29 -10.14
CA PHE A 87 0.73 -0.95 -10.07
C PHE A 87 0.83 -2.01 -8.97
N GLY A 88 -0.29 -2.41 -8.39
CA GLY A 88 -0.35 -3.38 -7.31
C GLY A 88 0.11 -2.84 -5.95
N GLU A 89 0.17 -1.53 -5.81
CA GLU A 89 0.57 -0.88 -4.58
C GLU A 89 -0.49 -0.98 -3.48
N ASN A 90 -0.04 -1.12 -2.24
CA ASN A 90 -0.87 -1.03 -1.04
C ASN A 90 -1.23 0.41 -0.69
N LEU A 91 -0.27 1.32 -0.86
CA LEU A 91 -0.46 2.75 -0.60
C LEU A 91 -0.23 3.52 -1.88
N THR A 92 -1.26 4.19 -2.36
CA THR A 92 -1.10 5.23 -3.36
C THR A 92 -0.78 6.53 -2.63
N LEU A 93 0.36 7.13 -2.92
CA LEU A 93 0.85 8.33 -2.27
C LEU A 93 0.68 9.56 -3.17
N GLU A 94 0.62 10.72 -2.55
CA GLU A 94 0.60 12.02 -3.20
C GLU A 94 1.49 13.00 -2.43
N GLY A 95 2.18 13.90 -3.13
CA GLY A 95 2.98 14.96 -2.55
C GLY A 95 4.49 14.69 -2.52
N ALA A 96 4.95 13.57 -3.05
CA ALA A 96 6.37 13.26 -3.23
C ALA A 96 6.55 12.13 -4.25
N ASP A 97 7.69 12.13 -4.92
CA ASP A 97 8.10 11.06 -5.83
C ASP A 97 9.33 10.29 -5.27
N GLU A 98 9.85 9.38 -6.08
CA GLU A 98 11.00 8.55 -5.70
C GLU A 98 12.30 9.35 -5.48
N ASN A 99 12.39 10.59 -5.97
CA ASN A 99 13.56 11.44 -5.76
C ASN A 99 13.54 12.11 -4.38
N ASP A 100 12.36 12.16 -3.76
CA ASP A 100 12.16 12.74 -2.42
C ASP A 100 12.40 11.75 -1.28
N VAL A 101 12.56 10.47 -1.60
CA VAL A 101 12.64 9.37 -0.63
C VAL A 101 13.96 8.61 -0.79
N ALA A 102 14.64 8.36 0.30
CA ALA A 102 15.88 7.60 0.32
C ALA A 102 15.75 6.29 1.12
N ILE A 103 16.59 5.32 0.79
CA ILE A 103 16.70 4.08 1.57
C ILE A 103 17.08 4.42 3.01
N GLY A 104 16.34 3.91 3.98
CA GLY A 104 16.52 4.17 5.40
C GLY A 104 15.64 5.30 5.95
N ASP A 105 14.95 6.04 5.09
CA ASP A 105 13.97 7.01 5.54
C ASP A 105 12.86 6.33 6.33
N ARG A 106 12.40 6.99 7.36
CA ARG A 106 11.28 6.56 8.18
C ARG A 106 10.15 7.54 8.04
N PHE A 107 8.93 7.02 7.88
CA PHE A 107 7.72 7.82 7.77
C PHE A 107 6.73 7.44 8.86
N ARG A 108 6.07 8.45 9.38
CA ARG A 108 4.97 8.31 10.33
C ARG A 108 3.71 8.86 9.68
N TRP A 109 2.64 8.10 9.68
CA TRP A 109 1.32 8.62 9.38
C TRP A 109 0.60 8.96 10.69
N GLU A 110 -0.07 10.09 10.68
CA GLU A 110 -0.85 10.52 11.83
C GLU A 110 -2.24 9.91 11.71
N THR A 111 -2.58 8.99 12.61
CA THR A 111 -3.95 8.51 12.72
C THR A 111 -4.77 9.57 13.45
N PRO A 112 -5.92 10.02 12.93
CA PRO A 112 -6.83 10.83 13.72
C PRO A 112 -7.15 10.08 15.00
N CYS A 113 -6.79 10.64 16.14
CA CYS A 113 -7.12 10.07 17.44
C CYS A 113 -8.62 10.19 17.65
N SER A 114 -9.38 9.17 17.29
CA SER A 114 -10.74 9.06 17.75
C SER A 114 -10.69 8.74 19.25
N LYS A 115 -11.17 9.66 20.06
CA LYS A 115 -11.21 9.57 21.52
C LYS A 115 -12.11 8.45 22.06
N SER A 116 -12.46 7.47 21.25
CA SER A 116 -13.33 6.36 21.65
C SER A 116 -12.84 5.01 21.17
N ALA A 117 -11.77 4.51 21.76
CA ALA A 117 -11.51 3.08 21.72
C ALA A 117 -10.69 2.66 22.94
N SER A 118 -11.39 2.47 24.03
CA SER A 118 -10.93 1.66 25.15
C SER A 118 -10.92 0.19 24.74
N ARG A 119 -9.89 -0.24 24.03
CA ARG A 119 -9.44 -1.65 23.99
C ARG A 119 -7.97 -1.62 23.61
N ALA A 120 -7.15 -2.20 24.47
CA ALA A 120 -5.74 -2.38 24.28
C ALA A 120 -5.46 -3.03 22.92
N ARG A 121 -4.86 -2.26 21.99
CA ARG A 121 -4.32 -2.78 20.74
C ARG A 121 -2.96 -3.39 21.05
N PRO A 122 -2.59 -4.52 20.44
CA PRO A 122 -1.22 -5.00 20.55
C PRO A 122 -0.28 -3.93 20.00
N ALA A 123 0.85 -3.74 20.68
CA ALA A 123 1.82 -2.67 20.43
C ALA A 123 2.51 -2.69 19.04
N THR A 124 2.13 -3.62 18.16
CA THR A 124 2.75 -3.88 16.86
C THR A 124 1.88 -3.54 15.65
N SER A 125 0.67 -3.00 15.84
CA SER A 125 -0.21 -2.64 14.74
C SER A 125 -0.38 -1.13 14.62
N SER A 126 -0.18 -0.61 13.42
CA SER A 126 -0.45 0.79 13.06
C SER A 126 -1.73 0.86 12.22
N ALA A 127 -2.49 1.93 12.35
CA ALA A 127 -3.66 2.18 11.54
C ALA A 127 -3.32 3.15 10.39
N CYS A 128 -3.84 2.88 9.21
CA CYS A 128 -3.63 3.66 8.00
C CYS A 128 -4.98 4.07 7.42
N THR A 129 -5.17 5.35 7.15
CA THR A 129 -6.42 5.91 6.63
C THR A 129 -6.13 6.81 5.44
N PRO A 130 -6.91 6.74 4.35
CA PRO A 130 -6.78 7.68 3.24
C PRO A 130 -6.95 9.15 3.68
N GLY A 131 -6.22 10.04 3.03
CA GLY A 131 -6.24 11.47 3.34
C GLY A 131 -5.35 11.90 4.51
N VAL A 132 -4.71 10.97 5.18
CA VAL A 132 -3.85 11.26 6.33
C VAL A 132 -2.46 11.71 5.86
N PRO A 133 -1.91 12.81 6.41
CA PRO A 133 -0.56 13.22 6.12
C PRO A 133 0.48 12.23 6.65
N MET A 134 1.55 12.06 5.89
CA MET A 134 2.73 11.32 6.28
C MET A 134 3.87 12.31 6.55
N ARG A 135 4.61 12.10 7.60
CA ARG A 135 5.77 12.92 7.93
C ARG A 135 7.01 12.05 8.03
N ARG A 136 8.11 12.55 7.50
CA ARG A 136 9.43 11.95 7.76
C ARG A 136 9.75 12.10 9.25
N SER A 137 10.07 11.02 9.90
CA SER A 137 10.42 10.98 11.33
C SER A 137 11.91 11.10 11.56
#